data_3e8946b66e345f85a0141ca63e0ec9c8
#
_entry.id   3e8946b66e345f85a0141ca63e0ec9c8
#
_cell.length_a   1.000
_cell.length_b   1.000
_cell.length_c   1.000
_cell.angle_alpha   90.00
_cell.angle_beta   90.00
_cell.angle_gamma   90.00
#
_symmetry.space_group_name_H-M   'P 1'
#
loop_
_entity.id
_entity.type
_entity.pdbx_description
1 polymer ?
#
loop_
_entity_poly.entity_id
_entity_poly.type
_entity_poly.pdbx_seq_one_letter_code
_entity_poly.pdbx_strand_id
1 'polypeptide(L)'
;MTEPPIRRLGRAVAPVLPGVRVVLDLRPLQTPERAPLTATYLDALLRAYDDEALAGESFALFLRSDLDDPTGRYPGLKVVGRRLLPPTRLLGSAAMTIDPFLLRGATLGAAWHAERGGAAGAVYHAVGGGSLPIAPSLPVVVTLLDLAPWEMPGSFQGSLANRFGQRLRAQQLREASAVIVGSHAAARAARRLLHLHDDRVRIVPLAPRPAFAGTGTQRRPRRETIELRERLGLAERYLVFSGRFDARQDLNTLLKALAGLAGTGRPADLDTTVPWPPRVLLVGASPGDRASLARAAAREGIGESLAYAPALASEALAGLVRAARAVILPVLSEATGLSVIEAIACGTPVVASAVGPLPEIIGPAGLLVEPGDPDRLAVALTTIWADDDVHHRIVLAARARAKASRRSWADVARETRAVYAEVGIRRERAVVP
;
A
#
# COMPACT_ATOMS: atom_id res chain seq x y z
N MET A 1 -13.82 -19.42 -25.79
CA MET A 1 -12.49 -19.76 -25.23
C MET A 1 -12.64 -19.65 -23.71
N THR A 2 -12.76 -20.79 -23.03
CA THR A 2 -12.94 -20.89 -21.58
C THR A 2 -11.60 -20.68 -20.90
N GLU A 3 -11.49 -19.68 -20.03
CA GLU A 3 -10.30 -19.47 -19.18
C GLU A 3 -10.05 -20.72 -18.32
N PRO A 4 -8.78 -21.14 -18.17
CA PRO A 4 -8.45 -22.25 -17.29
C PRO A 4 -8.70 -21.87 -15.82
N PRO A 5 -9.17 -22.80 -14.97
CA PRO A 5 -9.51 -22.50 -13.59
C PRO A 5 -8.25 -22.12 -12.79
N ILE A 6 -8.26 -20.90 -12.26
CA ILE A 6 -7.27 -20.41 -11.32
C ILE A 6 -7.36 -21.26 -10.04
N ARG A 7 -6.31 -22.00 -9.73
CA ARG A 7 -6.19 -22.75 -8.46
C ARG A 7 -6.28 -21.75 -7.29
N ARG A 8 -7.47 -21.63 -6.71
CA ARG A 8 -7.60 -21.13 -5.34
C ARG A 8 -6.88 -22.14 -4.44
N LEU A 9 -5.88 -21.68 -3.70
CA LEU A 9 -5.33 -22.46 -2.58
C LEU A 9 -6.49 -22.72 -1.63
N GLY A 10 -7.04 -23.94 -1.67
CA GLY A 10 -8.07 -24.39 -0.73
C GLY A 10 -7.52 -24.27 0.68
N ARG A 11 -8.42 -24.18 1.66
CA ARG A 11 -8.17 -24.21 3.11
C ARG A 11 -7.48 -25.52 3.58
N ALA A 12 -6.43 -25.96 2.90
CA ALA A 12 -5.54 -26.99 3.42
C ALA A 12 -4.59 -26.29 4.39
N VAL A 13 -4.60 -26.73 5.65
CA VAL A 13 -3.56 -26.43 6.62
C VAL A 13 -2.23 -26.67 5.92
N ALA A 14 -1.51 -25.58 5.61
CA ALA A 14 -0.20 -25.71 4.98
C ALA A 14 0.66 -26.54 5.95
N PRO A 15 1.34 -27.60 5.49
CA PRO A 15 2.23 -28.34 6.34
C PRO A 15 3.21 -27.36 6.97
N VAL A 16 3.41 -27.47 8.28
CA VAL A 16 4.44 -26.74 9.02
C VAL A 16 5.76 -27.11 8.37
N LEU A 17 6.28 -26.21 7.52
CA LEU A 17 7.54 -26.48 6.83
C LEU A 17 8.69 -26.22 7.78
N PRO A 18 9.62 -27.17 7.95
CA PRO A 18 10.74 -26.99 8.84
C PRO A 18 11.62 -25.84 8.31
N GLY A 19 11.77 -24.81 9.15
CA GLY A 19 12.96 -23.98 9.20
C GLY A 19 13.40 -23.21 7.94
N VAL A 20 12.49 -22.45 7.28
CA VAL A 20 12.93 -21.52 6.23
C VAL A 20 13.57 -20.29 6.88
N ARG A 21 14.79 -19.94 6.46
CA ARG A 21 15.41 -18.66 6.81
C ARG A 21 14.97 -17.59 5.83
N VAL A 22 14.35 -16.53 6.33
CA VAL A 22 13.92 -15.40 5.53
C VAL A 22 14.90 -14.25 5.66
N VAL A 23 15.50 -13.83 4.56
CA VAL A 23 16.36 -12.65 4.49
C VAL A 23 15.48 -11.46 4.08
N LEU A 24 15.30 -10.49 4.97
CA LEU A 24 14.44 -9.32 4.76
C LEU A 24 15.25 -8.04 4.59
N ASP A 25 14.92 -7.25 3.58
CA ASP A 25 15.43 -5.87 3.46
C ASP A 25 14.56 -4.91 4.26
N LEU A 26 15.01 -4.50 5.44
CA LEU A 26 14.29 -3.59 6.33
C LEU A 26 14.70 -2.11 6.19
N ARG A 27 15.55 -1.77 5.23
CA ARG A 27 15.96 -0.37 4.98
C ARG A 27 14.76 0.57 4.73
N PRO A 28 13.67 0.14 4.06
CA PRO A 28 12.48 0.98 3.95
C PRO A 28 11.78 1.25 5.28
N LEU A 29 11.88 0.34 6.24
CA LEU A 29 11.30 0.52 7.58
C LEU A 29 12.11 1.50 8.44
N GLN A 30 13.41 1.66 8.16
CA GLN A 30 14.27 2.65 8.81
C GLN A 30 14.05 4.07 8.26
N THR A 31 13.41 4.22 7.09
CA THR A 31 13.12 5.53 6.45
C THR A 31 11.67 5.57 5.95
N PRO A 32 10.69 5.48 6.87
CA PRO A 32 9.27 5.35 6.51
C PRO A 32 8.73 6.55 5.72
N GLU A 33 9.30 7.73 5.91
CA GLU A 33 8.95 8.96 5.18
C GLU A 33 9.24 8.87 3.67
N ARG A 34 10.21 8.03 3.25
CA ARG A 34 10.58 7.85 1.84
C ARG A 34 9.76 6.79 1.14
N ALA A 35 9.36 5.76 1.87
CA ALA A 35 8.61 4.63 1.34
C ALA A 35 7.48 4.23 2.31
N PRO A 36 6.51 5.13 2.60
CA PRO A 36 5.53 4.95 3.67
C PRO A 36 4.67 3.69 3.47
N LEU A 37 4.26 3.38 2.26
CA LEU A 37 3.49 2.17 1.97
C LEU A 37 4.32 0.90 2.23
N THR A 38 5.58 0.88 1.79
CA THR A 38 6.50 -0.25 2.03
C THR A 38 6.79 -0.42 3.53
N ALA A 39 7.02 0.68 4.24
CA ALA A 39 7.23 0.66 5.69
C ALA A 39 5.98 0.16 6.43
N THR A 40 4.80 0.62 6.04
CA THR A 40 3.52 0.15 6.61
C THR A 40 3.31 -1.34 6.36
N TYR A 41 3.59 -1.83 5.16
CA TYR A 41 3.49 -3.24 4.82
C TYR A 41 4.47 -4.08 5.66
N LEU A 42 5.74 -3.66 5.73
CA LEU A 42 6.77 -4.37 6.51
C LEU A 42 6.44 -4.38 8.00
N ASP A 43 6.03 -3.25 8.59
CA ASP A 43 5.63 -3.18 10.01
C ASP A 43 4.48 -4.14 10.31
N ALA A 44 3.44 -4.14 9.49
CA ALA A 44 2.29 -5.00 9.69
C ALA A 44 2.61 -6.49 9.48
N LEU A 45 3.45 -6.82 8.50
CA LEU A 45 3.91 -8.19 8.25
C LEU A 45 4.81 -8.70 9.39
N LEU A 46 5.74 -7.87 9.87
CA LEU A 46 6.63 -8.24 10.98
C LEU A 46 5.86 -8.42 12.29
N ARG A 47 4.86 -7.58 12.58
CA ARG A 47 3.96 -7.80 13.73
C ARG A 47 3.23 -9.13 13.62
N ALA A 48 2.71 -9.47 12.44
CA ALA A 48 2.04 -10.75 12.25
C ALA A 48 2.99 -11.95 12.39
N TYR A 49 4.27 -11.81 12.03
CA TYR A 49 5.28 -12.83 12.30
C TYR A 49 5.67 -12.91 13.76
N ASP A 50 5.72 -11.77 14.47
CA ASP A 50 6.00 -11.66 15.90
C ASP A 50 4.88 -12.29 16.74
N ASP A 51 3.61 -11.97 16.39
CA ASP A 51 2.41 -12.49 17.07
C ASP A 51 2.24 -14.01 16.85
N GLU A 52 2.67 -14.54 15.72
CA GLU A 52 2.55 -15.95 15.33
C GLU A 52 3.92 -16.50 14.89
N ALA A 53 4.87 -16.55 15.85
CA ALA A 53 6.20 -17.08 15.59
C ALA A 53 6.15 -18.60 15.36
N LEU A 54 6.68 -19.08 14.24
CA LEU A 54 6.71 -20.50 13.91
C LEU A 54 8.01 -21.17 14.34
N ALA A 55 7.89 -22.39 14.84
CA ALA A 55 9.06 -23.22 15.21
C ALA A 55 9.95 -23.44 14.00
N GLY A 56 11.25 -23.14 14.13
CA GLY A 56 12.24 -23.29 13.06
C GLY A 56 12.34 -22.11 12.08
N GLU A 57 11.39 -21.17 12.08
CA GLU A 57 11.50 -19.94 11.30
C GLU A 57 12.60 -19.04 11.88
N SER A 58 13.40 -18.41 11.02
CA SER A 58 14.44 -17.48 11.43
C SER A 58 14.62 -16.37 10.41
N PHE A 59 15.04 -15.19 10.88
CA PHE A 59 15.17 -13.99 10.05
C PHE A 59 16.62 -13.49 10.03
N ALA A 60 17.13 -13.19 8.83
CA ALA A 60 18.35 -12.42 8.65
C ALA A 60 17.97 -11.07 8.01
N LEU A 61 18.55 -9.98 8.48
CA LEU A 61 18.07 -8.65 8.18
C LEU A 61 19.12 -7.82 7.44
N PHE A 62 18.69 -7.09 6.41
CA PHE A 62 19.50 -6.04 5.81
C PHE A 62 19.04 -4.70 6.33
N LEU A 63 19.98 -3.96 6.90
CA LEU A 63 19.78 -2.67 7.56
C LEU A 63 20.78 -1.66 7.02
N ARG A 64 20.47 -0.38 7.10
CA ARG A 64 21.43 0.69 6.90
C ARG A 64 22.32 0.84 8.12
N SER A 65 23.61 1.09 7.88
CA SER A 65 24.61 1.22 8.95
C SER A 65 24.53 2.54 9.74
N ASP A 66 23.84 3.54 9.19
CA ASP A 66 23.71 4.88 9.76
C ASP A 66 22.36 5.15 10.45
N LEU A 67 21.54 4.12 10.66
CA LEU A 67 20.22 4.22 11.30
C LEU A 67 20.02 3.10 12.31
N ASP A 68 19.14 3.37 13.28
CA ASP A 68 18.80 2.44 14.33
C ASP A 68 18.11 1.18 13.80
N ASP A 69 18.30 0.07 14.50
CA ASP A 69 17.61 -1.20 14.25
C ASP A 69 16.14 -1.11 14.71
N PRO A 70 15.16 -1.23 13.80
CA PRO A 70 13.77 -1.13 14.16
C PRO A 70 13.20 -2.39 14.82
N THR A 71 13.97 -3.49 14.90
CA THR A 71 13.46 -4.82 15.30
C THR A 71 13.21 -4.99 16.79
N GLY A 72 13.65 -4.06 17.62
CA GLY A 72 13.28 -4.03 19.05
C GLY A 72 11.77 -3.95 19.31
N ARG A 73 10.98 -3.60 18.28
CA ARG A 73 9.51 -3.57 18.34
C ARG A 73 8.85 -4.95 18.12
N TYR A 74 9.64 -5.98 17.77
CA TYR A 74 9.15 -7.32 17.41
C TYR A 74 9.95 -8.39 18.19
N PRO A 75 9.73 -8.53 19.51
CA PRO A 75 10.56 -9.37 20.39
C PRO A 75 10.44 -10.88 20.13
N GLY A 76 9.34 -11.36 19.54
CA GLY A 76 9.12 -12.76 19.18
C GLY A 76 9.85 -13.19 17.91
N LEU A 77 10.37 -12.25 17.09
CA LEU A 77 11.11 -12.59 15.89
C LEU A 77 12.47 -13.21 16.20
N LYS A 78 12.71 -14.44 15.75
CA LYS A 78 14.02 -15.09 15.88
C LYS A 78 15.01 -14.51 14.85
N VAL A 79 15.62 -13.38 15.17
CA VAL A 79 16.64 -12.75 14.33
C VAL A 79 17.98 -13.44 14.56
N VAL A 80 18.53 -14.08 13.50
CA VAL A 80 19.78 -14.84 13.55
C VAL A 80 20.99 -14.12 12.91
N GLY A 81 20.74 -13.00 12.26
CA GLY A 81 21.82 -12.21 11.65
C GLY A 81 21.35 -10.81 11.21
N ARG A 82 22.27 -9.88 11.23
CA ARG A 82 22.09 -8.51 10.73
C ARG A 82 23.24 -8.14 9.81
N ARG A 83 22.93 -7.70 8.61
CA ARG A 83 23.91 -7.19 7.65
C ARG A 83 23.71 -5.69 7.50
N LEU A 84 24.70 -4.94 7.94
CA LEU A 84 24.71 -3.48 7.80
C LEU A 84 25.20 -3.12 6.39
N LEU A 85 24.40 -2.37 5.64
CA LEU A 85 24.70 -1.86 4.32
C LEU A 85 25.01 -0.36 4.39
N PRO A 86 25.96 0.13 3.59
CA PRO A 86 26.28 1.55 3.56
C PRO A 86 25.09 2.38 3.04
N PRO A 87 24.95 3.63 3.45
CA PRO A 87 23.92 4.53 2.96
C PRO A 87 24.19 4.91 1.49
N THR A 88 23.41 4.36 0.55
CA THR A 88 23.51 4.68 -0.89
C THR A 88 22.79 5.98 -1.26
N ARG A 89 22.09 6.60 -0.30
CA ARG A 89 21.33 7.84 -0.52
C ARG A 89 22.13 9.02 -1.09
N LEU A 90 23.42 9.09 -0.77
CA LEU A 90 24.33 10.13 -1.27
C LEU A 90 24.58 10.02 -2.77
N LEU A 91 24.27 8.87 -3.37
CA LEU A 91 24.43 8.59 -4.79
C LEU A 91 23.21 9.01 -5.63
N GLY A 92 22.16 9.55 -4.98
CA GLY A 92 20.94 10.01 -5.67
C GLY A 92 20.35 8.94 -6.59
N SER A 93 20.11 9.26 -7.86
CA SER A 93 19.57 8.34 -8.86
C SER A 93 20.51 7.17 -9.21
N ALA A 94 21.81 7.27 -8.95
CA ALA A 94 22.77 6.18 -9.14
C ALA A 94 22.63 5.06 -8.10
N ALA A 95 21.95 5.30 -6.99
CA ALA A 95 21.68 4.28 -5.97
C ALA A 95 21.00 3.03 -6.55
N MET A 96 20.05 3.19 -7.45
CA MET A 96 19.36 2.07 -8.11
C MET A 96 20.27 1.22 -9.02
N THR A 97 21.42 1.75 -9.40
CA THR A 97 22.41 1.05 -10.22
C THR A 97 23.44 0.31 -9.35
N ILE A 98 23.80 0.87 -8.21
CA ILE A 98 24.86 0.35 -7.32
C ILE A 98 24.31 -0.64 -6.28
N ASP A 99 23.15 -0.36 -5.71
CA ASP A 99 22.48 -1.22 -4.72
C ASP A 99 22.36 -2.70 -5.15
N PRO A 100 22.02 -3.05 -6.41
CA PRO A 100 21.94 -4.44 -6.85
C PRO A 100 23.22 -5.25 -6.63
N PHE A 101 24.40 -4.62 -6.77
CA PHE A 101 25.69 -5.26 -6.52
C PHE A 101 25.98 -5.44 -5.04
N LEU A 102 25.62 -4.44 -4.21
CA LEU A 102 25.73 -4.55 -2.75
C LEU A 102 24.82 -5.65 -2.22
N LEU A 103 23.60 -5.76 -2.73
CA LEU A 103 22.65 -6.80 -2.36
C LEU A 103 23.10 -8.18 -2.82
N ARG A 104 23.77 -8.31 -3.98
CA ARG A 104 24.39 -9.57 -4.40
C ARG A 104 25.39 -10.06 -3.37
N GLY A 105 26.35 -9.21 -2.97
CA GLY A 105 27.34 -9.56 -1.95
C GLY A 105 26.70 -9.90 -0.60
N ALA A 106 25.65 -9.19 -0.21
CA ALA A 106 24.93 -9.46 1.02
C ALA A 106 24.16 -10.79 0.99
N THR A 107 23.50 -11.11 -0.13
CA THR A 107 22.77 -12.39 -0.30
C THR A 107 23.70 -13.59 -0.39
N LEU A 108 24.91 -13.46 -0.97
CA LEU A 108 25.95 -14.48 -0.93
C LEU A 108 26.34 -14.86 0.50
N GLY A 109 26.62 -13.86 1.35
CA GLY A 109 26.95 -14.09 2.77
C GLY A 109 25.77 -14.73 3.51
N ALA A 110 24.55 -14.29 3.25
CA ALA A 110 23.35 -14.82 3.90
C ALA A 110 23.09 -16.30 3.50
N ALA A 111 23.31 -16.67 2.24
CA ALA A 111 23.21 -18.05 1.75
C ALA A 111 24.21 -18.96 2.48
N TRP A 112 25.47 -18.55 2.55
CA TRP A 112 26.53 -19.32 3.21
C TRP A 112 26.25 -19.53 4.72
N HIS A 113 25.74 -18.49 5.42
CA HIS A 113 25.34 -18.63 6.82
C HIS A 113 24.08 -19.51 7.00
N ALA A 114 23.17 -19.52 6.03
CA ALA A 114 21.99 -20.38 6.08
C ALA A 114 22.37 -21.86 5.98
N GLU A 115 23.25 -22.22 5.04
CA GLU A 115 23.74 -23.59 4.87
C GLU A 115 24.45 -24.10 6.13
N ARG A 116 25.36 -23.30 6.72
CA ARG A 116 26.07 -23.67 7.95
C ARG A 116 25.18 -23.72 9.17
N GLY A 117 24.12 -22.94 9.20
CA GLY A 117 23.17 -22.90 10.33
C GLY A 117 22.09 -23.98 10.27
N GLY A 118 22.18 -24.95 9.34
CA GLY A 118 21.24 -26.07 9.23
C GLY A 118 19.81 -25.65 8.85
N ALA A 119 19.61 -24.51 8.20
CA ALA A 119 18.30 -24.11 7.70
C ALA A 119 17.89 -25.02 6.52
N ALA A 120 16.66 -25.55 6.54
CA ALA A 120 16.12 -26.39 5.48
C ALA A 120 15.98 -25.67 4.11
N GLY A 121 16.03 -24.35 4.12
CA GLY A 121 16.01 -23.47 2.94
C GLY A 121 16.16 -22.02 3.35
N ALA A 122 16.51 -21.16 2.38
CA ALA A 122 16.56 -19.72 2.60
C ALA A 122 15.98 -18.98 1.40
N VAL A 123 15.31 -17.86 1.67
CA VAL A 123 14.74 -16.98 0.66
C VAL A 123 15.12 -15.53 0.95
N TYR A 124 15.35 -14.72 -0.08
CA TYR A 124 15.45 -13.29 0.04
C TYR A 124 14.11 -12.66 -0.33
N HIS A 125 13.53 -11.89 0.57
CA HIS A 125 12.28 -11.18 0.33
C HIS A 125 12.50 -9.66 0.31
N ALA A 126 12.25 -9.07 -0.86
CA ALA A 126 12.24 -7.63 -1.07
C ALA A 126 10.80 -7.11 -1.13
N VAL A 127 10.51 -5.99 -0.46
CA VAL A 127 9.19 -5.36 -0.45
C VAL A 127 9.24 -3.97 -1.08
N GLY A 128 8.26 -3.67 -1.92
CA GLY A 128 8.06 -2.35 -2.52
C GLY A 128 9.00 -2.03 -3.67
N GLY A 129 9.38 -0.74 -3.78
CA GLY A 129 10.09 -0.17 -4.93
C GLY A 129 11.62 -0.26 -4.91
N GLY A 130 12.25 -0.90 -3.90
CA GLY A 130 13.70 -0.99 -3.75
C GLY A 130 14.42 -1.78 -4.84
N SER A 131 15.75 -1.67 -4.87
CA SER A 131 16.62 -2.46 -5.76
C SER A 131 16.57 -3.94 -5.42
N LEU A 132 16.82 -4.78 -6.41
CA LEU A 132 16.91 -6.24 -6.27
C LEU A 132 18.34 -6.71 -6.51
N PRO A 133 18.80 -7.82 -5.92
CA PRO A 133 20.15 -8.33 -6.16
C PRO A 133 20.32 -8.83 -7.60
N ILE A 134 21.49 -8.56 -8.19
CA ILE A 134 21.90 -9.14 -9.47
C ILE A 134 22.42 -10.55 -9.22
N ALA A 135 21.99 -11.52 -10.04
CA ALA A 135 22.39 -12.91 -9.95
C ALA A 135 22.40 -13.43 -8.49
N PRO A 136 21.24 -13.47 -7.82
CA PRO A 136 21.15 -13.78 -6.40
C PRO A 136 21.49 -15.25 -6.14
N SER A 137 22.18 -15.50 -5.01
CA SER A 137 22.46 -16.87 -4.52
C SER A 137 21.29 -17.52 -3.81
N LEU A 138 20.28 -16.73 -3.45
CA LEU A 138 19.04 -17.18 -2.83
C LEU A 138 17.87 -17.02 -3.79
N PRO A 139 16.84 -17.86 -3.68
CA PRO A 139 15.56 -17.59 -4.31
C PRO A 139 15.05 -16.21 -3.89
N VAL A 140 14.59 -15.42 -4.86
CA VAL A 140 14.09 -14.06 -4.62
C VAL A 140 12.58 -14.06 -4.67
N VAL A 141 11.96 -13.61 -3.60
CA VAL A 141 10.53 -13.26 -3.52
C VAL A 141 10.41 -11.74 -3.49
N VAL A 142 9.52 -11.18 -4.26
CA VAL A 142 9.28 -9.72 -4.28
C VAL A 142 7.81 -9.44 -4.03
N THR A 143 7.50 -8.64 -3.00
CA THR A 143 6.16 -8.05 -2.90
C THR A 143 6.13 -6.73 -3.64
N LEU A 144 5.38 -6.70 -4.74
CA LEU A 144 5.26 -5.54 -5.62
C LEU A 144 4.06 -4.68 -5.18
N LEU A 145 4.35 -3.54 -4.58
CA LEU A 145 3.36 -2.61 -4.03
C LEU A 145 3.09 -1.40 -4.94
N ASP A 146 3.83 -1.25 -6.03
CA ASP A 146 3.77 -0.07 -6.88
C ASP A 146 4.08 -0.43 -8.33
N LEU A 147 3.22 -0.02 -9.24
CA LEU A 147 3.35 -0.19 -10.69
C LEU A 147 3.50 1.16 -11.43
N ALA A 148 3.34 2.28 -10.73
CA ALA A 148 3.39 3.61 -11.33
C ALA A 148 4.66 3.91 -12.15
N PRO A 149 5.87 3.42 -11.80
CA PRO A 149 7.04 3.63 -12.65
C PRO A 149 6.91 3.06 -14.06
N TRP A 150 6.07 2.06 -14.26
CA TRP A 150 5.82 1.43 -15.57
C TRP A 150 4.47 1.84 -16.18
N GLU A 151 3.49 2.23 -15.38
CA GLU A 151 2.20 2.78 -15.84
C GLU A 151 2.33 4.24 -16.30
N MET A 152 3.17 5.02 -15.60
CA MET A 152 3.37 6.45 -15.81
C MET A 152 4.86 6.81 -16.02
N PRO A 153 5.54 6.23 -17.03
CA PRO A 153 6.98 6.39 -17.17
C PRO A 153 7.43 7.85 -17.33
N GLY A 154 6.60 8.70 -17.93
CA GLY A 154 6.88 10.13 -18.08
C GLY A 154 7.08 10.84 -16.74
N SER A 155 6.32 10.46 -15.72
CA SER A 155 6.39 11.08 -14.38
C SER A 155 7.50 10.48 -13.49
N PHE A 156 7.83 9.19 -13.67
CA PHE A 156 8.73 8.46 -12.76
C PHE A 156 10.11 8.13 -13.34
N GLN A 157 10.31 8.29 -14.65
CA GLN A 157 11.55 7.96 -15.33
C GLN A 157 12.19 9.19 -16.00
N GLY A 158 12.18 10.34 -15.33
CA GLY A 158 12.62 11.63 -15.87
C GLY A 158 14.11 11.72 -16.19
N SER A 159 15.00 10.90 -15.57
CA SER A 159 16.44 10.87 -15.84
C SER A 159 16.88 9.57 -16.50
N LEU A 160 18.02 9.60 -17.22
CA LEU A 160 18.62 8.40 -17.82
C LEU A 160 18.95 7.35 -16.77
N ALA A 161 19.45 7.75 -15.59
CA ALA A 161 19.76 6.85 -14.50
C ALA A 161 18.50 6.16 -13.95
N ASN A 162 17.39 6.90 -13.80
CA ASN A 162 16.12 6.32 -13.39
C ASN A 162 15.56 5.33 -14.45
N ARG A 163 15.64 5.67 -15.73
CA ARG A 163 15.21 4.76 -16.82
C ARG A 163 16.02 3.48 -16.81
N PHE A 164 17.36 3.58 -16.67
CA PHE A 164 18.22 2.41 -16.58
C PHE A 164 17.91 1.58 -15.34
N GLY A 165 17.79 2.20 -14.17
CA GLY A 165 17.45 1.52 -12.92
C GLY A 165 16.10 0.80 -12.98
N GLN A 166 15.07 1.41 -13.59
CA GLN A 166 13.76 0.77 -13.77
C GLN A 166 13.78 -0.39 -14.78
N ARG A 167 14.59 -0.28 -15.85
CA ARG A 167 14.80 -1.38 -16.79
C ARG A 167 15.52 -2.58 -16.12
N LEU A 168 16.58 -2.30 -15.37
CA LEU A 168 17.31 -3.31 -14.60
C LEU A 168 16.38 -3.99 -13.60
N ARG A 169 15.59 -3.22 -12.88
CA ARG A 169 14.62 -3.75 -11.93
C ARG A 169 13.55 -4.62 -12.62
N ALA A 170 13.01 -4.19 -13.76
CA ALA A 170 12.07 -5.00 -14.53
C ALA A 170 12.67 -6.34 -14.97
N GLN A 171 13.94 -6.36 -15.36
CA GLN A 171 14.66 -7.59 -15.66
C GLN A 171 14.78 -8.50 -14.42
N GLN A 172 15.21 -7.94 -13.29
CA GLN A 172 15.34 -8.70 -12.03
C GLN A 172 13.98 -9.24 -11.53
N LEU A 173 12.87 -8.52 -11.75
CA LEU A 173 11.52 -9.00 -11.46
C LEU A 173 11.16 -10.22 -12.33
N ARG A 174 11.55 -10.24 -13.60
CA ARG A 174 11.36 -11.41 -14.47
C ARG A 174 12.16 -12.64 -14.02
N GLU A 175 13.30 -12.42 -13.40
CA GLU A 175 14.19 -13.47 -12.87
C GLU A 175 13.80 -13.91 -11.46
N ALA A 176 12.97 -13.13 -10.75
CA ALA A 176 12.54 -13.46 -9.40
C ALA A 176 11.80 -14.81 -9.35
N SER A 177 12.01 -15.56 -8.27
CA SER A 177 11.39 -16.88 -8.07
C SER A 177 9.89 -16.78 -7.84
N ALA A 178 9.43 -15.70 -7.19
CA ALA A 178 8.02 -15.35 -7.07
C ALA A 178 7.85 -13.82 -6.94
N VAL A 179 6.76 -13.30 -7.51
CA VAL A 179 6.32 -11.91 -7.36
C VAL A 179 4.93 -11.92 -6.74
N ILE A 180 4.83 -11.37 -5.53
CA ILE A 180 3.58 -11.23 -4.78
C ILE A 180 2.94 -9.90 -5.16
N VAL A 181 1.64 -9.93 -5.45
CA VAL A 181 0.79 -8.77 -5.73
C VAL A 181 -0.51 -8.84 -4.94
N GLY A 182 -1.15 -7.69 -4.68
CA GLY A 182 -2.30 -7.61 -3.79
C GLY A 182 -3.67 -7.97 -4.41
N SER A 183 -3.77 -8.12 -5.76
CA SER A 183 -5.05 -8.29 -6.44
C SER A 183 -4.92 -8.97 -7.80
N HIS A 184 -6.04 -9.43 -8.35
CA HIS A 184 -6.08 -9.93 -9.73
C HIS A 184 -5.76 -8.82 -10.75
N ALA A 185 -6.24 -7.60 -10.52
CA ALA A 185 -5.96 -6.46 -11.37
C ALA A 185 -4.45 -6.14 -11.39
N ALA A 186 -3.79 -6.08 -10.20
CA ALA A 186 -2.36 -5.87 -10.11
C ALA A 186 -1.56 -7.02 -10.77
N ALA A 187 -2.04 -8.27 -10.67
CA ALA A 187 -1.42 -9.41 -11.35
C ALA A 187 -1.47 -9.27 -12.89
N ARG A 188 -2.63 -8.89 -13.44
CA ARG A 188 -2.76 -8.62 -14.88
C ARG A 188 -1.85 -7.47 -15.33
N ALA A 189 -1.81 -6.37 -14.58
CA ALA A 189 -0.96 -5.24 -14.88
C ALA A 189 0.54 -5.59 -14.82
N ALA A 190 0.97 -6.30 -13.78
CA ALA A 190 2.36 -6.74 -13.63
C ALA A 190 2.81 -7.66 -14.78
N ARG A 191 1.96 -8.63 -15.18
CA ARG A 191 2.22 -9.49 -16.34
C ARG A 191 2.38 -8.68 -17.64
N ARG A 192 1.43 -7.77 -17.89
CA ARG A 192 1.44 -6.95 -19.10
C ARG A 192 2.63 -5.99 -19.17
N LEU A 193 2.93 -5.27 -18.07
CA LEU A 193 3.93 -4.21 -18.04
C LEU A 193 5.36 -4.73 -17.87
N LEU A 194 5.52 -5.81 -17.10
CA LEU A 194 6.82 -6.36 -16.73
C LEU A 194 7.13 -7.68 -17.46
N HIS A 195 6.19 -8.20 -18.26
CA HIS A 195 6.31 -9.48 -18.95
C HIS A 195 6.65 -10.64 -17.99
N LEU A 196 5.95 -10.68 -16.84
CA LEU A 196 6.13 -11.74 -15.86
C LEU A 196 5.43 -13.01 -16.30
N HIS A 197 6.08 -14.14 -16.06
CA HIS A 197 5.50 -15.47 -16.33
C HIS A 197 4.38 -15.78 -15.31
N ASP A 198 3.33 -16.46 -15.74
CA ASP A 198 2.15 -16.75 -14.90
C ASP A 198 2.48 -17.55 -13.64
N ASP A 199 3.41 -18.48 -13.76
CA ASP A 199 3.84 -19.37 -12.67
C ASP A 199 4.67 -18.66 -11.59
N ARG A 200 5.07 -17.40 -11.82
CA ARG A 200 5.84 -16.60 -10.85
C ARG A 200 4.98 -15.60 -10.07
N VAL A 201 3.78 -15.27 -10.57
CA VAL A 201 2.92 -14.31 -9.92
C VAL A 201 2.03 -14.99 -8.87
N ARG A 202 2.07 -14.48 -7.64
CA ARG A 202 1.25 -14.92 -6.52
C ARG A 202 0.37 -13.79 -6.04
N ILE A 203 -0.91 -14.07 -5.84
CA ILE A 203 -1.87 -13.08 -5.34
C ILE A 203 -2.03 -13.29 -3.85
N VAL A 204 -1.57 -12.33 -3.06
CA VAL A 204 -1.74 -12.24 -1.61
C VAL A 204 -2.43 -10.92 -1.31
N PRO A 205 -3.76 -10.90 -1.23
CA PRO A 205 -4.50 -9.67 -0.96
C PRO A 205 -4.11 -9.06 0.37
N LEU A 206 -4.08 -7.73 0.45
CA LEU A 206 -3.75 -7.02 1.67
C LEU A 206 -4.89 -7.10 2.70
N ALA A 207 -4.57 -6.78 3.94
CA ALA A 207 -5.51 -6.60 5.03
C ALA A 207 -5.46 -5.15 5.53
N PRO A 208 -6.54 -4.63 6.15
CA PRO A 208 -6.47 -3.34 6.81
C PRO A 208 -5.53 -3.41 8.00
N ARG A 209 -4.86 -2.30 8.33
CA ARG A 209 -4.09 -2.21 9.59
C ARG A 209 -5.02 -2.43 10.80
N PRO A 210 -4.54 -2.99 11.92
CA PRO A 210 -5.37 -3.31 13.09
C PRO A 210 -6.24 -2.14 13.58
N ALA A 211 -5.72 -0.92 13.56
CA ALA A 211 -6.46 0.29 13.95
C ALA A 211 -7.73 0.55 13.11
N PHE A 212 -7.77 0.09 11.86
CA PHE A 212 -8.92 0.21 10.96
C PHE A 212 -9.83 -1.02 11.03
N ALA A 213 -9.31 -2.17 11.46
CA ALA A 213 -10.07 -3.40 11.61
C ALA A 213 -10.97 -3.33 12.86
N GLY A 214 -12.17 -3.86 12.74
CA GLY A 214 -13.08 -4.03 13.87
C GLY A 214 -13.93 -2.81 14.23
N THR A 215 -15.20 -3.10 14.53
CA THR A 215 -16.19 -2.20 15.12
C THR A 215 -16.87 -1.19 14.18
N GLY A 216 -17.27 -1.59 12.99
CA GLY A 216 -18.31 -0.84 12.23
C GLY A 216 -19.63 -0.60 13.00
N THR A 217 -19.62 -0.79 14.32
CA THR A 217 -20.77 -0.60 15.23
C THR A 217 -20.66 0.64 16.11
N GLN A 218 -19.52 1.35 16.13
CA GLN A 218 -19.45 2.60 16.91
C GLN A 218 -20.25 3.69 16.18
N ARG A 219 -21.46 3.94 16.68
CA ARG A 219 -22.35 5.00 16.18
C ARG A 219 -21.86 6.42 16.47
N ARG A 220 -20.94 6.60 17.41
CA ARG A 220 -20.41 7.93 17.79
C ARG A 220 -18.89 7.93 17.75
N PRO A 221 -18.26 8.99 17.21
CA PRO A 221 -16.82 9.15 17.25
C PRO A 221 -16.33 9.22 18.70
N ARG A 222 -15.11 8.71 18.95
CA ARG A 222 -14.45 8.82 20.25
C ARG A 222 -14.15 10.30 20.56
N ARG A 223 -14.08 10.65 21.83
CA ARG A 223 -13.76 12.02 22.29
C ARG A 223 -12.47 12.55 21.65
N GLU A 224 -11.42 11.74 21.60
CA GLU A 224 -10.13 12.08 20.97
C GLU A 224 -10.28 12.45 19.48
N THR A 225 -11.19 11.75 18.76
CA THR A 225 -11.48 12.04 17.35
C THR A 225 -12.23 13.39 17.21
N ILE A 226 -13.15 13.69 18.13
CA ILE A 226 -13.87 14.97 18.14
C ILE A 226 -12.89 16.10 18.39
N GLU A 227 -12.07 16.01 19.42
CA GLU A 227 -11.05 17.01 19.77
C GLU A 227 -10.03 17.22 18.63
N LEU A 228 -9.61 16.13 17.96
CA LEU A 228 -8.73 16.23 16.80
C LEU A 228 -9.41 16.93 15.62
N ARG A 229 -10.68 16.58 15.34
CA ARG A 229 -11.48 17.20 14.30
C ARG A 229 -11.61 18.72 14.53
N GLU A 230 -11.92 19.13 15.75
CA GLU A 230 -12.03 20.53 16.16
C GLU A 230 -10.70 21.28 15.98
N ARG A 231 -9.58 20.69 16.44
CA ARG A 231 -8.24 21.27 16.24
C ARG A 231 -7.87 21.44 14.77
N LEU A 232 -8.37 20.56 13.89
CA LEU A 232 -8.18 20.66 12.45
C LEU A 232 -9.20 21.62 11.78
N GLY A 233 -10.08 22.25 12.54
CA GLY A 233 -11.10 23.16 12.03
C GLY A 233 -12.11 22.47 11.10
N LEU A 234 -12.38 21.18 11.29
CA LEU A 234 -13.31 20.41 10.46
C LEU A 234 -14.73 20.47 11.04
N ALA A 235 -15.71 20.70 10.14
CA ALA A 235 -17.11 20.50 10.44
C ALA A 235 -17.43 19.02 10.72
N GLU A 236 -18.67 18.72 11.12
CA GLU A 236 -19.11 17.33 11.30
C GLU A 236 -19.07 16.51 10.01
N ARG A 237 -19.40 17.13 8.89
CA ARG A 237 -19.36 16.50 7.56
C ARG A 237 -18.09 16.93 6.86
N TYR A 238 -17.24 15.96 6.49
CA TYR A 238 -15.99 16.16 5.76
C TYR A 238 -15.62 14.90 4.98
N LEU A 239 -14.77 15.08 3.95
CA LEU A 239 -14.15 14.02 3.19
C LEU A 239 -12.69 13.86 3.64
N VAL A 240 -12.12 12.67 3.50
CA VAL A 240 -10.72 12.41 3.83
C VAL A 240 -9.97 11.91 2.61
N PHE A 241 -8.84 12.53 2.33
CA PHE A 241 -7.79 11.97 1.49
C PHE A 241 -6.59 11.63 2.37
N SER A 242 -6.08 10.42 2.27
CA SER A 242 -4.84 9.98 2.92
C SER A 242 -4.02 9.18 1.92
N GLY A 243 -2.85 9.69 1.58
CA GLY A 243 -2.00 9.07 0.58
C GLY A 243 -0.68 9.79 0.41
N ARG A 244 0.04 9.45 -0.66
CA ARG A 244 1.22 10.20 -1.09
C ARG A 244 0.77 11.45 -1.85
N PHE A 245 1.67 12.43 -1.94
CA PHE A 245 1.46 13.66 -2.71
C PHE A 245 2.42 13.68 -3.90
N ASP A 246 2.28 12.71 -4.79
CA ASP A 246 3.12 12.59 -6.00
C ASP A 246 2.24 12.47 -7.26
N ALA A 247 2.86 12.28 -8.41
CA ALA A 247 2.18 12.27 -9.71
C ALA A 247 1.10 11.18 -9.88
N ARG A 248 1.05 10.18 -8.99
CA ARG A 248 -0.03 9.16 -8.99
C ARG A 248 -1.37 9.74 -8.54
N GLN A 249 -1.32 10.74 -7.66
CA GLN A 249 -2.50 11.36 -7.10
C GLN A 249 -2.97 12.46 -8.01
N ASP A 250 -4.18 12.35 -8.49
CA ASP A 250 -4.79 13.34 -9.37
C ASP A 250 -5.51 14.43 -8.57
N LEU A 251 -4.75 15.09 -7.68
CA LEU A 251 -5.29 16.17 -6.84
C LEU A 251 -5.69 17.40 -7.67
N ASN A 252 -5.12 17.55 -8.86
CA ASN A 252 -5.54 18.63 -9.76
C ASN A 252 -6.98 18.43 -10.25
N THR A 253 -7.36 17.20 -10.58
CA THR A 253 -8.75 16.85 -10.92
C THR A 253 -9.69 17.09 -9.74
N LEU A 254 -9.25 16.78 -8.50
CA LEU A 254 -10.02 17.09 -7.30
C LEU A 254 -10.24 18.60 -7.14
N LEU A 255 -9.19 19.42 -7.29
CA LEU A 255 -9.32 20.88 -7.18
C LEU A 255 -10.29 21.44 -8.24
N LYS A 256 -10.19 21.00 -9.49
CA LYS A 256 -11.11 21.40 -10.56
C LYS A 256 -12.54 20.96 -10.28
N ALA A 257 -12.76 19.74 -9.76
CA ALA A 257 -14.09 19.28 -9.37
C ALA A 257 -14.69 20.15 -8.27
N LEU A 258 -13.92 20.49 -7.24
CA LEU A 258 -14.38 21.37 -6.16
C LEU A 258 -14.65 22.81 -6.66
N ALA A 259 -13.82 23.33 -7.58
CA ALA A 259 -14.03 24.63 -8.22
C ALA A 259 -15.31 24.66 -9.06
N GLY A 260 -15.54 23.61 -9.85
CA GLY A 260 -16.80 23.44 -10.60
C GLY A 260 -18.02 23.46 -9.68
N LEU A 261 -17.96 22.77 -8.53
CA LEU A 261 -19.03 22.76 -7.52
C LEU A 261 -19.24 24.14 -6.89
N ALA A 262 -18.18 24.90 -6.65
CA ALA A 262 -18.28 26.27 -6.16
C ALA A 262 -19.02 27.17 -7.19
N GLY A 263 -18.70 27.00 -8.48
CA GLY A 263 -19.29 27.77 -9.57
C GLY A 263 -20.77 27.44 -9.83
N THR A 264 -21.18 26.17 -9.65
CA THR A 264 -22.59 25.76 -9.83
C THR A 264 -23.48 26.15 -8.63
N GLY A 265 -22.88 26.57 -7.53
CA GLY A 265 -23.62 26.94 -6.33
C GLY A 265 -24.08 25.74 -5.49
N ARG A 266 -24.64 26.06 -4.31
CA ARG A 266 -25.14 25.05 -3.35
C ARG A 266 -26.42 24.38 -3.88
N PRO A 267 -26.56 23.04 -3.76
CA PRO A 267 -27.83 22.36 -4.01
C PRO A 267 -28.95 22.89 -3.10
N ALA A 268 -30.14 23.09 -3.67
CA ALA A 268 -31.29 23.69 -2.96
C ALA A 268 -31.68 22.87 -1.71
N ASP A 269 -31.57 21.55 -1.79
CA ASP A 269 -32.00 20.63 -0.73
C ASP A 269 -30.89 20.40 0.32
N LEU A 270 -29.70 20.98 0.15
CA LEU A 270 -28.61 20.80 1.09
C LEU A 270 -28.76 21.79 2.26
N ASP A 271 -28.81 21.25 3.49
CA ASP A 271 -28.85 22.03 4.72
C ASP A 271 -27.78 23.13 4.73
N THR A 272 -28.16 24.34 5.13
CA THR A 272 -27.29 25.53 5.16
C THR A 272 -26.12 25.40 6.12
N THR A 273 -26.20 24.54 7.12
CA THR A 273 -25.11 24.25 8.09
C THR A 273 -24.01 23.35 7.51
N VAL A 274 -24.32 22.61 6.43
CA VAL A 274 -23.34 21.74 5.76
C VAL A 274 -22.45 22.58 4.86
N PRO A 275 -21.11 22.50 4.96
CA PRO A 275 -20.21 23.24 4.08
C PRO A 275 -20.44 22.95 2.60
N TRP A 276 -20.31 23.96 1.73
CA TRP A 276 -20.34 23.83 0.29
C TRP A 276 -19.34 24.78 -0.37
N PRO A 277 -18.49 24.32 -1.29
CA PRO A 277 -18.29 22.93 -1.72
C PRO A 277 -17.88 21.98 -0.58
N PRO A 278 -17.86 20.65 -0.82
CA PRO A 278 -17.41 19.68 0.17
C PRO A 278 -16.05 20.01 0.77
N ARG A 279 -15.93 19.88 2.09
CA ARG A 279 -14.67 20.08 2.79
C ARG A 279 -13.83 18.79 2.79
N VAL A 280 -12.58 18.90 2.37
CA VAL A 280 -11.65 17.78 2.22
C VAL A 280 -10.48 17.94 3.17
N LEU A 281 -10.27 16.94 4.04
CA LEU A 281 -9.06 16.80 4.85
C LEU A 281 -7.98 16.05 4.07
N LEU A 282 -6.85 16.70 3.84
CA LEU A 282 -5.65 16.14 3.21
C LEU A 282 -4.64 15.73 4.30
N VAL A 283 -4.43 14.43 4.48
CA VAL A 283 -3.56 13.88 5.53
C VAL A 283 -2.22 13.46 4.95
N GLY A 284 -1.12 13.90 5.58
CA GLY A 284 0.24 13.50 5.23
C GLY A 284 0.95 14.42 4.24
N ALA A 285 0.33 15.56 3.87
CA ALA A 285 0.97 16.56 3.02
C ALA A 285 2.23 17.15 3.68
N SER A 286 3.35 17.15 2.96
CA SER A 286 4.54 17.87 3.40
C SER A 286 4.28 19.39 3.43
N PRO A 287 5.10 20.19 4.13
CA PRO A 287 4.97 21.65 4.08
C PRO A 287 4.97 22.23 2.66
N GLY A 288 5.78 21.65 1.76
CA GLY A 288 5.86 22.05 0.35
C GLY A 288 4.59 21.69 -0.44
N ASP A 289 4.08 20.47 -0.27
CA ASP A 289 2.84 20.01 -0.90
C ASP A 289 1.65 20.86 -0.43
N ARG A 290 1.55 21.09 0.89
CA ARG A 290 0.53 21.95 1.49
C ARG A 290 0.55 23.36 0.91
N ALA A 291 1.74 23.98 0.82
CA ALA A 291 1.89 25.33 0.26
C ALA A 291 1.51 25.37 -1.22
N SER A 292 1.86 24.34 -1.99
CA SER A 292 1.51 24.22 -3.40
C SER A 292 0.01 24.07 -3.62
N LEU A 293 -0.62 23.15 -2.88
CA LEU A 293 -2.07 22.89 -2.95
C LEU A 293 -2.88 24.07 -2.46
N ALA A 294 -2.46 24.74 -1.38
CA ALA A 294 -3.13 25.93 -0.88
C ALA A 294 -3.13 27.08 -1.90
N ARG A 295 -1.99 27.31 -2.58
CA ARG A 295 -1.91 28.30 -3.67
C ARG A 295 -2.81 27.93 -4.86
N ALA A 296 -2.85 26.64 -5.23
CA ALA A 296 -3.70 26.17 -6.31
C ALA A 296 -5.19 26.35 -5.94
N ALA A 297 -5.60 25.94 -4.74
CA ALA A 297 -6.96 26.09 -4.25
C ALA A 297 -7.38 27.57 -4.14
N ALA A 298 -6.48 28.44 -3.71
CA ALA A 298 -6.77 29.90 -3.65
C ALA A 298 -7.01 30.50 -5.04
N ARG A 299 -6.26 30.06 -6.06
CA ARG A 299 -6.49 30.50 -7.47
C ARG A 299 -7.84 30.07 -8.01
N GLU A 300 -8.33 28.91 -7.58
CA GLU A 300 -9.64 28.38 -7.94
C GLU A 300 -10.78 28.88 -7.01
N GLY A 301 -10.49 29.74 -6.03
CA GLY A 301 -11.48 30.26 -5.09
C GLY A 301 -12.03 29.24 -4.08
N ILE A 302 -11.36 28.11 -3.88
CA ILE A 302 -11.80 26.99 -3.02
C ILE A 302 -10.88 26.76 -1.80
N GLY A 303 -10.14 27.78 -1.38
CA GLY A 303 -9.18 27.66 -0.26
C GLY A 303 -9.80 27.09 1.02
N GLU A 304 -11.03 27.47 1.34
CA GLU A 304 -11.75 26.99 2.53
C GLU A 304 -12.25 25.54 2.41
N SER A 305 -12.30 24.97 1.21
CA SER A 305 -12.67 23.57 1.00
C SER A 305 -11.58 22.60 1.41
N LEU A 306 -10.35 23.06 1.63
CA LEU A 306 -9.22 22.21 2.01
C LEU A 306 -8.81 22.43 3.47
N ALA A 307 -8.65 21.32 4.17
CA ALA A 307 -8.00 21.27 5.48
C ALA A 307 -6.79 20.34 5.41
N TYR A 308 -5.81 20.54 6.27
CA TYR A 308 -4.55 19.81 6.21
C TYR A 308 -4.20 19.23 7.58
N ALA A 309 -3.73 17.98 7.58
CA ALA A 309 -3.10 17.36 8.73
C ALA A 309 -1.73 16.81 8.35
N PRO A 310 -0.75 16.78 9.27
CA PRO A 310 0.48 16.04 9.09
C PRO A 310 0.18 14.53 9.00
N ALA A 311 1.20 13.72 8.80
CA ALA A 311 1.08 12.28 8.96
C ALA A 311 0.60 11.97 10.39
N LEU A 312 -0.45 11.15 10.50
CA LEU A 312 -1.11 10.80 11.75
C LEU A 312 -0.78 9.35 12.13
N ALA A 313 -0.79 9.08 13.43
CA ALA A 313 -0.79 7.71 13.93
C ALA A 313 -2.02 6.94 13.43
N SER A 314 -1.88 5.64 13.26
CA SER A 314 -2.92 4.78 12.66
C SER A 314 -4.27 4.90 13.37
N GLU A 315 -4.26 4.99 14.69
CA GLU A 315 -5.47 5.11 15.54
C GLU A 315 -6.20 6.43 15.30
N ALA A 316 -5.46 7.53 15.23
CA ALA A 316 -6.00 8.86 14.98
C ALA A 316 -6.58 8.96 13.56
N LEU A 317 -5.85 8.46 12.56
CA LEU A 317 -6.32 8.40 11.18
C LEU A 317 -7.57 7.54 11.05
N ALA A 318 -7.58 6.36 11.65
CA ALA A 318 -8.73 5.46 11.64
C ALA A 318 -9.96 6.09 12.30
N GLY A 319 -9.78 6.86 13.38
CA GLY A 319 -10.84 7.66 14.02
C GLY A 319 -11.46 8.66 13.05
N LEU A 320 -10.61 9.44 12.36
CA LEU A 320 -11.07 10.43 11.38
C LEU A 320 -11.75 9.76 10.16
N VAL A 321 -11.19 8.65 9.65
CA VAL A 321 -11.80 7.90 8.55
C VAL A 321 -13.18 7.36 8.92
N ARG A 322 -13.36 6.79 10.13
CA ARG A 322 -14.69 6.31 10.59
C ARG A 322 -15.72 7.41 10.72
N ALA A 323 -15.29 8.63 11.08
CA ALA A 323 -16.16 9.77 11.26
C ALA A 323 -16.39 10.56 9.96
N ALA A 324 -15.64 10.29 8.92
CA ALA A 324 -15.77 10.99 7.63
C ALA A 324 -17.03 10.58 6.87
N ARG A 325 -17.54 11.51 6.05
CA ARG A 325 -18.61 11.24 5.10
C ARG A 325 -18.20 10.20 4.05
N ALA A 326 -16.98 10.36 3.52
CA ALA A 326 -16.35 9.39 2.61
C ALA A 326 -14.82 9.58 2.60
N VAL A 327 -14.11 8.54 2.15
CA VAL A 327 -12.71 8.64 1.71
C VAL A 327 -12.72 8.94 0.22
N ILE A 328 -11.86 9.88 -0.21
CA ILE A 328 -11.67 10.18 -1.63
C ILE A 328 -10.28 9.75 -2.07
N LEU A 329 -10.21 9.13 -3.24
CA LEU A 329 -8.96 8.64 -3.81
C LEU A 329 -8.92 8.93 -5.32
N PRO A 330 -8.71 10.19 -5.73
CA PRO A 330 -8.52 10.55 -7.14
C PRO A 330 -7.10 10.19 -7.55
N VAL A 331 -6.94 9.09 -8.28
CA VAL A 331 -5.62 8.54 -8.63
C VAL A 331 -5.53 8.18 -10.11
N LEU A 332 -4.32 8.29 -10.66
CA LEU A 332 -3.99 7.86 -12.03
C LEU A 332 -3.37 6.45 -12.04
N SER A 333 -2.79 6.02 -10.93
CA SER A 333 -2.17 4.70 -10.75
C SER A 333 -2.33 4.22 -9.31
N GLU A 334 -2.78 2.99 -9.13
CA GLU A 334 -2.89 2.32 -7.83
C GLU A 334 -2.66 0.82 -8.00
N ALA A 335 -1.84 0.23 -7.15
CA ALA A 335 -1.51 -1.20 -7.21
C ALA A 335 -2.03 -2.00 -6.01
N THR A 336 -2.32 -1.37 -4.89
CA THR A 336 -2.65 -2.03 -3.62
C THR A 336 -4.06 -1.77 -3.11
N GLY A 337 -4.51 -0.52 -3.21
CA GLY A 337 -5.78 -0.05 -2.65
C GLY A 337 -5.85 -0.07 -1.12
N LEU A 338 -4.71 0.00 -0.40
CA LEU A 338 -4.68 -0.15 1.06
C LEU A 338 -5.58 0.87 1.77
N SER A 339 -5.53 2.15 1.37
CA SER A 339 -6.38 3.19 1.96
C SER A 339 -7.88 2.93 1.77
N VAL A 340 -8.23 2.33 0.65
CA VAL A 340 -9.61 1.92 0.36
C VAL A 340 -10.03 0.69 1.16
N ILE A 341 -9.15 -0.31 1.28
CA ILE A 341 -9.36 -1.47 2.15
C ILE A 341 -9.62 -1.00 3.60
N GLU A 342 -8.85 -0.03 4.08
CA GLU A 342 -8.98 0.57 5.41
C GLU A 342 -10.27 1.37 5.57
N ALA A 343 -10.67 2.16 4.56
CA ALA A 343 -11.94 2.88 4.57
C ALA A 343 -13.13 1.93 4.66
N ILE A 344 -13.14 0.88 3.83
CA ILE A 344 -14.20 -0.15 3.83
C ILE A 344 -14.21 -0.89 5.18
N ALA A 345 -13.05 -1.24 5.75
CA ALA A 345 -12.97 -1.86 7.06
C ALA A 345 -13.56 -1.00 8.18
N CYS A 346 -13.48 0.33 8.04
CA CYS A 346 -14.15 1.30 8.92
C CYS A 346 -15.66 1.42 8.63
N GLY A 347 -16.18 0.84 7.56
CA GLY A 347 -17.55 1.03 7.10
C GLY A 347 -17.79 2.40 6.44
N THR A 348 -16.73 3.06 5.98
CA THR A 348 -16.76 4.39 5.38
C THR A 348 -16.86 4.27 3.86
N PRO A 349 -17.79 4.98 3.21
CA PRO A 349 -17.89 5.05 1.76
C PRO A 349 -16.62 5.55 1.09
N VAL A 350 -16.43 5.17 -0.18
CA VAL A 350 -15.29 5.60 -0.98
C VAL A 350 -15.75 6.27 -2.27
N VAL A 351 -15.09 7.36 -2.65
CA VAL A 351 -15.15 7.94 -4.00
C VAL A 351 -13.75 7.84 -4.60
N ALA A 352 -13.57 7.09 -5.69
CA ALA A 352 -12.24 6.86 -6.23
C ALA A 352 -12.22 6.74 -7.75
N SER A 353 -11.03 6.90 -8.34
CA SER A 353 -10.82 6.62 -9.75
C SER A 353 -10.94 5.12 -10.04
N ALA A 354 -11.48 4.77 -11.21
CA ALA A 354 -11.65 3.39 -11.67
C ALA A 354 -10.35 2.79 -12.23
N VAL A 355 -9.27 2.78 -11.42
CA VAL A 355 -7.95 2.29 -11.83
C VAL A 355 -7.47 1.11 -10.99
N GLY A 356 -6.61 0.29 -11.58
CA GLY A 356 -5.94 -0.82 -10.89
C GLY A 356 -6.92 -1.75 -10.16
N PRO A 357 -6.68 -2.04 -8.87
CA PRO A 357 -7.53 -2.91 -8.06
C PRO A 357 -8.78 -2.23 -7.49
N LEU A 358 -8.93 -0.91 -7.63
CA LEU A 358 -9.98 -0.16 -6.96
C LEU A 358 -11.40 -0.64 -7.30
N PRO A 359 -11.74 -0.92 -8.58
CA PRO A 359 -13.06 -1.49 -8.91
C PRO A 359 -13.32 -2.86 -8.24
N GLU A 360 -12.29 -3.71 -8.16
CA GLU A 360 -12.36 -5.03 -7.52
C GLU A 360 -12.57 -4.91 -6.00
N ILE A 361 -11.89 -3.95 -5.35
CA ILE A 361 -11.93 -3.73 -3.91
C ILE A 361 -13.22 -3.00 -3.49
N ILE A 362 -13.61 -1.95 -4.20
CA ILE A 362 -14.71 -1.08 -3.81
C ILE A 362 -16.08 -1.76 -4.06
N GLY A 363 -16.32 -2.24 -5.28
CA GLY A 363 -17.64 -2.77 -5.64
C GLY A 363 -18.77 -1.81 -5.24
N PRO A 364 -19.80 -2.28 -4.51
CA PRO A 364 -20.94 -1.45 -4.09
C PRO A 364 -20.63 -0.51 -2.90
N ALA A 365 -19.41 -0.56 -2.34
CA ALA A 365 -19.02 0.22 -1.16
C ALA A 365 -18.58 1.66 -1.49
N GLY A 366 -18.77 2.12 -2.73
CA GLY A 366 -18.36 3.47 -3.14
C GLY A 366 -18.81 3.83 -4.55
N LEU A 367 -18.36 5.00 -4.98
CA LEU A 367 -18.56 5.54 -6.32
C LEU A 367 -17.22 5.54 -7.07
N LEU A 368 -17.25 5.03 -8.29
CA LEU A 368 -16.08 4.97 -9.17
C LEU A 368 -16.26 5.97 -10.30
N VAL A 369 -15.19 6.70 -10.60
CA VAL A 369 -15.15 7.69 -11.68
C VAL A 369 -13.95 7.43 -12.59
N GLU A 370 -14.04 7.84 -13.85
CA GLU A 370 -12.89 7.79 -14.74
C GLU A 370 -11.77 8.71 -14.23
N PRO A 371 -10.49 8.28 -14.28
CA PRO A 371 -9.37 9.12 -13.86
C PRO A 371 -9.24 10.35 -14.77
N GLY A 372 -8.86 11.50 -14.20
CA GLY A 372 -8.68 12.75 -14.94
C GLY A 372 -9.98 13.46 -15.36
N ASP A 373 -11.16 13.00 -14.88
CA ASP A 373 -12.45 13.59 -15.23
C ASP A 373 -13.01 14.40 -14.02
N PRO A 374 -12.80 15.73 -13.98
CA PRO A 374 -13.28 16.58 -12.91
C PRO A 374 -14.80 16.70 -12.85
N ASP A 375 -15.49 16.61 -13.98
CA ASP A 375 -16.95 16.77 -14.03
C ASP A 375 -17.64 15.54 -13.43
N ARG A 376 -17.18 14.32 -13.79
CA ARG A 376 -17.67 13.09 -13.18
C ARG A 376 -17.31 12.99 -11.70
N LEU A 377 -16.13 13.47 -11.31
CA LEU A 377 -15.75 13.54 -9.90
C LEU A 377 -16.64 14.53 -9.15
N ALA A 378 -16.97 15.68 -9.72
CA ALA A 378 -17.89 16.65 -9.13
C ALA A 378 -19.28 16.05 -8.90
N VAL A 379 -19.83 15.32 -9.87
CA VAL A 379 -21.12 14.60 -9.74
C VAL A 379 -21.04 13.58 -8.60
N ALA A 380 -20.00 12.76 -8.55
CA ALA A 380 -19.83 11.75 -7.50
C ALA A 380 -19.69 12.38 -6.10
N LEU A 381 -18.95 13.51 -6.01
CA LEU A 381 -18.80 14.28 -4.77
C LEU A 381 -20.14 14.88 -4.33
N THR A 382 -20.92 15.46 -5.23
CA THR A 382 -22.26 15.96 -4.93
C THR A 382 -23.17 14.85 -4.40
N THR A 383 -23.19 13.73 -5.10
CA THR A 383 -24.00 12.56 -4.74
C THR A 383 -23.67 12.06 -3.33
N ILE A 384 -22.40 11.80 -3.03
CA ILE A 384 -22.03 11.29 -1.70
C ILE A 384 -22.19 12.33 -0.59
N TRP A 385 -22.08 13.64 -0.94
CA TRP A 385 -22.13 14.74 0.00
C TRP A 385 -23.55 15.18 0.36
N ALA A 386 -24.42 15.34 -0.65
CA ALA A 386 -25.74 15.93 -0.49
C ALA A 386 -26.85 14.88 -0.37
N ASP A 387 -26.73 13.72 -1.01
CA ASP A 387 -27.76 12.69 -0.98
C ASP A 387 -27.53 11.72 0.21
N ASP A 388 -28.32 11.88 1.26
CA ASP A 388 -28.20 11.08 2.49
C ASP A 388 -28.69 9.63 2.28
N ASP A 389 -29.64 9.40 1.38
CA ASP A 389 -30.14 8.04 1.07
C ASP A 389 -29.12 7.23 0.30
N VAL A 390 -28.48 7.82 -0.72
CA VAL A 390 -27.39 7.19 -1.44
C VAL A 390 -26.22 6.93 -0.51
N HIS A 391 -25.82 7.91 0.30
CA HIS A 391 -24.76 7.73 1.29
C HIS A 391 -25.08 6.58 2.24
N HIS A 392 -26.28 6.52 2.79
CA HIS A 392 -26.67 5.44 3.71
C HIS A 392 -26.60 4.05 3.06
N ARG A 393 -27.08 3.91 1.82
CA ARG A 393 -26.96 2.64 1.06
C ARG A 393 -25.51 2.22 0.89
N ILE A 394 -24.64 3.16 0.54
CA ILE A 394 -23.20 2.86 0.35
C ILE A 394 -22.53 2.49 1.70
N VAL A 395 -22.89 3.16 2.80
CA VAL A 395 -22.42 2.79 4.16
C VAL A 395 -22.82 1.35 4.50
N LEU A 396 -24.06 0.95 4.23
CA LEU A 396 -24.51 -0.42 4.47
C LEU A 396 -23.72 -1.42 3.63
N ALA A 397 -23.45 -1.10 2.37
CA ALA A 397 -22.66 -1.94 1.48
C ALA A 397 -21.20 -2.04 1.95
N ALA A 398 -20.58 -0.94 2.39
CA ALA A 398 -19.23 -0.93 2.96
C ALA A 398 -19.13 -1.80 4.22
N ARG A 399 -20.10 -1.70 5.12
CA ARG A 399 -20.17 -2.53 6.33
C ARG A 399 -20.38 -4.01 6.01
N ALA A 400 -21.24 -4.32 5.05
CA ALA A 400 -21.46 -5.69 4.60
C ALA A 400 -20.16 -6.29 4.02
N ARG A 401 -19.44 -5.51 3.21
CA ARG A 401 -18.17 -5.92 2.62
C ARG A 401 -17.08 -6.10 3.67
N ALA A 402 -16.97 -5.19 4.64
CA ALA A 402 -16.05 -5.32 5.78
C ALA A 402 -16.33 -6.59 6.59
N LYS A 403 -17.62 -6.92 6.82
CA LYS A 403 -18.03 -8.14 7.52
C LYS A 403 -17.71 -9.41 6.72
N ALA A 404 -17.85 -9.36 5.40
CA ALA A 404 -17.55 -10.50 4.52
C ALA A 404 -16.04 -10.76 4.39
N SER A 405 -15.22 -9.70 4.37
CA SER A 405 -13.76 -9.77 4.23
C SER A 405 -13.06 -9.65 5.58
N ARG A 406 -13.17 -10.67 6.44
CA ARG A 406 -12.49 -10.70 7.76
C ARG A 406 -10.98 -10.96 7.65
N ARG A 407 -10.34 -10.44 6.62
CA ARG A 407 -8.93 -10.65 6.36
C ARG A 407 -8.06 -9.89 7.36
N SER A 408 -7.05 -10.56 7.86
CA SER A 408 -6.07 -10.04 8.83
C SER A 408 -4.64 -10.09 8.28
N TRP A 409 -3.72 -9.42 8.93
CA TRP A 409 -2.30 -9.51 8.61
C TRP A 409 -1.71 -10.89 8.94
N ALA A 410 -2.31 -11.66 9.84
CA ALA A 410 -1.98 -13.06 10.05
C ALA A 410 -2.27 -13.91 8.80
N ASP A 411 -3.37 -13.61 8.05
CA ASP A 411 -3.64 -14.27 6.77
C ASP A 411 -2.61 -13.89 5.72
N VAL A 412 -2.22 -12.61 5.63
CA VAL A 412 -1.16 -12.14 4.72
C VAL A 412 0.16 -12.83 5.04
N ALA A 413 0.53 -12.91 6.32
CA ALA A 413 1.75 -13.57 6.79
C ALA A 413 1.75 -15.07 6.45
N ARG A 414 0.64 -15.77 6.69
CA ARG A 414 0.49 -17.19 6.37
C ARG A 414 0.62 -17.48 4.88
N GLU A 415 -0.04 -16.68 4.04
CA GLU A 415 0.05 -16.84 2.59
C GLU A 415 1.44 -16.47 2.05
N THR A 416 2.10 -15.46 2.61
CA THR A 416 3.47 -15.10 2.28
C THR A 416 4.45 -16.22 2.67
N ARG A 417 4.28 -16.83 3.85
CA ARG A 417 5.04 -18.03 4.26
C ARG A 417 4.85 -19.21 3.31
N ALA A 418 3.63 -19.42 2.81
CA ALA A 418 3.36 -20.45 1.81
C ALA A 418 4.15 -20.22 0.51
N VAL A 419 4.30 -18.95 0.09
CA VAL A 419 5.16 -18.61 -1.07
C VAL A 419 6.62 -18.92 -0.77
N TYR A 420 7.14 -18.60 0.42
CA TYR A 420 8.53 -18.95 0.78
C TYR A 420 8.79 -20.45 0.74
N ALA A 421 7.85 -21.22 1.24
CA ALA A 421 7.91 -22.67 1.24
C ALA A 421 7.94 -23.24 -0.18
N GLU A 422 7.04 -22.78 -1.05
CA GLU A 422 6.98 -23.21 -2.44
C GLU A 422 8.29 -22.92 -3.19
N VAL A 423 8.87 -21.73 -2.95
CA VAL A 423 10.10 -21.29 -3.60
C VAL A 423 11.32 -22.05 -3.08
N GLY A 424 11.41 -22.30 -1.77
CA GLY A 424 12.50 -23.08 -1.15
C GLY A 424 12.52 -24.54 -1.62
N ILE A 425 11.39 -25.22 -1.63
CA ILE A 425 11.27 -26.62 -2.06
C ILE A 425 11.66 -26.81 -3.54
N ARG A 426 11.32 -25.87 -4.41
CA ARG A 426 11.67 -25.94 -5.84
C ARG A 426 13.20 -25.95 -6.07
N ARG A 427 13.96 -25.25 -5.24
CA ARG A 427 15.42 -25.18 -5.38
C ARG A 427 16.11 -26.48 -4.96
N GLU A 428 15.62 -27.15 -3.91
CA GLU A 428 16.16 -28.47 -3.51
C GLU A 428 15.97 -29.54 -4.60
N ARG A 429 14.84 -29.48 -5.34
CA ARG A 429 14.58 -30.44 -6.46
C ARG A 429 15.41 -30.16 -7.70
N ALA A 430 15.91 -28.94 -7.90
CA ALA A 430 16.72 -28.57 -9.05
C ALA A 430 18.23 -28.90 -8.88
N VAL A 431 18.65 -29.25 -7.67
CA VAL A 431 20.07 -29.54 -7.34
C VAL A 431 20.37 -31.05 -7.30
N VAL A 432 19.38 -31.92 -7.51
CA VAL A 432 19.63 -33.37 -7.64
C VAL A 432 19.90 -33.65 -9.12
N PRO A 433 21.13 -34.03 -9.51
CA PRO A 433 21.51 -34.34 -10.87
C PRO A 433 20.81 -35.60 -11.42
#